data_213b387e70fb68ea3cbd64199a7e400d
#
_entry.id   213b387e70fb68ea3cbd64199a7e400d
#
_cell.length_a   1.000
_cell.length_b   1.000
_cell.length_c   1.000
_cell.angle_alpha   90.00
_cell.angle_beta   90.00
_cell.angle_gamma   90.00
#
_symmetry.space_group_name_H-M   'P 1'
#
loop_
_entity.id
_entity.type
_entity.pdbx_description
1 polymer ?
#
loop_
_entity_poly.entity_id
_entity_poly.type
_entity_poly.pdbx_seq_one_letter_code
_entity_poly.pdbx_strand_id
1 'polypeptide(L)'
;MHYLDNSATTAVSPAAAQKALEIMTGNFGNPSSLHTLGIRAEHELEAARKEIALAIGADSGEITFTSGGTEANNLAVFGAAEAKRRTCKRVIISSVEHSSVLEAAKRLADDGFEVVRISPAEDGAVQPSDVAAAVTADTSLVSVMLVNNETGAVNPVAEIFEAVRLRNRNVICHTDAVQAFGKLDFKVKKLGADLLTVSAHKVHAPKGCGALYIKKGVRILPRQYGGEQEKRLRPGTEPLPAIAAFGVACSEFDIAGNLALVKELNGYARERLLQIDGVVLNSPENALPYVLNISAGRVRSETMLHFLEEREIYVSSGSACAKGKPSHVLGAMGYSKQRADSALRISFSKHNTKEDIDALAQGIALGLQTLAHR
;
A
#
# COMPACT_ATOMS: atom_id res chain seq x y z
N MET A 1 -7.31 -25.06 -0.62
CA MET A 1 -7.42 -23.59 -0.75
C MET A 1 -6.03 -23.00 -0.90
N HIS A 2 -5.77 -22.32 -2.03
CA HIS A 2 -4.49 -21.71 -2.39
C HIS A 2 -4.66 -20.19 -2.45
N TYR A 3 -4.35 -19.49 -1.33
CA TYR A 3 -4.56 -18.05 -1.23
C TYR A 3 -3.31 -17.27 -1.66
N LEU A 4 -3.35 -16.71 -2.84
CA LEU A 4 -2.28 -15.98 -3.50
C LEU A 4 -2.67 -14.51 -3.81
N ASP A 5 -3.56 -13.92 -2.98
CA ASP A 5 -4.02 -12.52 -3.11
C ASP A 5 -3.71 -11.67 -1.87
N ASN A 6 -2.54 -11.88 -1.26
CA ASN A 6 -2.10 -11.20 -0.03
C ASN A 6 -1.91 -9.67 -0.21
N SER A 7 -1.76 -9.18 -1.43
CA SER A 7 -1.74 -7.74 -1.72
C SER A 7 -3.13 -7.10 -1.69
N ALA A 8 -4.22 -7.87 -1.83
CA ALA A 8 -5.57 -7.36 -1.61
C ALA A 8 -5.90 -7.28 -0.12
N THR A 9 -5.63 -8.34 0.63
CA THR A 9 -5.75 -8.39 2.11
C THR A 9 -5.03 -9.63 2.62
N THR A 10 -4.66 -9.65 3.89
CA THR A 10 -4.07 -10.81 4.55
C THR A 10 -5.02 -11.39 5.60
N ALA A 11 -4.88 -12.68 5.91
CA ALA A 11 -5.50 -13.25 7.09
C ALA A 11 -4.90 -12.61 8.35
N VAL A 12 -5.72 -12.37 9.36
CA VAL A 12 -5.26 -11.83 10.65
C VAL A 12 -4.43 -12.89 11.36
N SER A 13 -3.27 -12.50 11.93
CA SER A 13 -2.46 -13.45 12.72
C SER A 13 -3.19 -13.88 13.98
N PRO A 14 -2.96 -15.12 14.47
CA PRO A 14 -3.60 -15.59 15.71
C PRO A 14 -3.36 -14.67 16.90
N ALA A 15 -2.15 -14.14 17.06
CA ALA A 15 -1.82 -13.23 18.16
C ALA A 15 -2.56 -11.88 18.02
N ALA A 16 -2.62 -11.32 16.82
CA ALA A 16 -3.38 -10.09 16.57
C ALA A 16 -4.90 -10.28 16.79
N ALA A 17 -5.45 -11.44 16.37
CA ALA A 17 -6.86 -11.77 16.61
C ALA A 17 -7.17 -11.93 18.10
N GLN A 18 -6.30 -12.62 18.85
CA GLN A 18 -6.43 -12.79 20.30
C GLN A 18 -6.36 -11.43 21.03
N LYS A 19 -5.44 -10.54 20.62
CA LYS A 19 -5.35 -9.19 21.20
C LYS A 19 -6.60 -8.37 20.94
N ALA A 20 -7.17 -8.43 19.75
CA ALA A 20 -8.43 -7.76 19.45
C ALA A 20 -9.57 -8.26 20.35
N LEU A 21 -9.68 -9.59 20.54
CA LEU A 21 -10.68 -10.20 21.40
C LEU A 21 -10.51 -9.76 22.87
N GLU A 22 -9.27 -9.77 23.39
CA GLU A 22 -8.94 -9.29 24.73
C GLU A 22 -9.42 -7.85 24.97
N ILE A 23 -9.14 -6.96 24.01
CA ILE A 23 -9.57 -5.56 24.10
C ILE A 23 -11.10 -5.46 24.07
N MET A 24 -11.78 -6.17 23.18
CA MET A 24 -13.24 -6.11 23.05
C MET A 24 -13.97 -6.61 24.29
N THR A 25 -13.41 -7.59 25.01
CA THR A 25 -14.11 -8.28 26.10
C THR A 25 -13.61 -7.89 27.51
N GLY A 26 -12.32 -7.59 27.65
CA GLY A 26 -11.68 -7.34 28.93
C GLY A 26 -11.23 -5.91 29.15
N ASN A 27 -10.63 -5.27 28.14
CA ASN A 27 -10.04 -3.92 28.23
C ASN A 27 -10.77 -2.90 27.32
N PHE A 28 -12.10 -2.91 27.36
CA PHE A 28 -13.00 -2.18 26.46
C PHE A 28 -13.18 -0.69 26.81
N GLY A 29 -12.36 -0.13 27.71
CA GLY A 29 -12.46 1.28 28.11
C GLY A 29 -12.30 2.24 26.94
N ASN A 30 -12.91 3.45 27.07
CA ASN A 30 -12.64 4.53 26.14
C ASN A 30 -11.33 5.22 26.55
N PRO A 31 -10.31 5.34 25.66
CA PRO A 31 -9.02 5.97 25.97
C PRO A 31 -9.14 7.43 26.48
N SER A 32 -10.22 8.11 26.11
CA SER A 32 -10.48 9.49 26.59
C SER A 32 -11.08 9.58 28.01
N SER A 33 -11.41 8.44 28.66
CA SER A 33 -12.03 8.43 29.99
C SER A 33 -10.97 8.52 31.10
N LEU A 34 -11.25 9.32 32.14
CA LEU A 34 -10.30 9.57 33.24
C LEU A 34 -10.29 8.46 34.32
N HIS A 35 -11.19 7.50 34.27
CA HIS A 35 -11.21 6.37 35.19
C HIS A 35 -10.26 5.24 34.76
N THR A 36 -9.99 4.29 35.66
CA THR A 36 -8.99 3.22 35.47
C THR A 36 -9.14 2.45 34.17
N LEU A 37 -10.38 2.17 33.70
CA LEU A 37 -10.58 1.46 32.43
C LEU A 37 -10.14 2.31 31.23
N GLY A 38 -10.38 3.63 31.27
CA GLY A 38 -9.91 4.54 30.24
C GLY A 38 -8.38 4.63 30.19
N ILE A 39 -7.73 4.75 31.36
CA ILE A 39 -6.26 4.78 31.47
C ILE A 39 -5.63 3.48 30.91
N ARG A 40 -6.22 2.32 31.20
CA ARG A 40 -5.76 1.04 30.61
C ARG A 40 -5.91 1.04 29.10
N ALA A 41 -7.03 1.53 28.58
CA ALA A 41 -7.27 1.64 27.15
C ALA A 41 -6.29 2.60 26.46
N GLU A 42 -5.97 3.72 27.09
CA GLU A 42 -4.95 4.66 26.63
C GLU A 42 -3.55 4.02 26.58
N HIS A 43 -3.19 3.23 27.59
CA HIS A 43 -1.92 2.50 27.56
C HIS A 43 -1.84 1.52 26.38
N GLU A 44 -2.92 0.81 26.05
CA GLU A 44 -2.97 -0.07 24.87
C GLU A 44 -2.84 0.70 23.56
N LEU A 45 -3.50 1.86 23.46
CA LEU A 45 -3.40 2.76 22.30
C LEU A 45 -1.96 3.23 22.09
N GLU A 46 -1.31 3.71 23.17
CA GLU A 46 0.07 4.21 23.09
C GLU A 46 1.11 3.08 22.88
N ALA A 47 0.88 1.88 23.41
CA ALA A 47 1.71 0.72 23.14
C ALA A 47 1.66 0.35 21.64
N ALA A 48 0.48 0.28 21.03
CA ALA A 48 0.35 0.03 19.60
C ALA A 48 1.00 1.13 18.75
N ARG A 49 0.82 2.40 19.13
CA ARG A 49 1.44 3.55 18.46
C ARG A 49 2.97 3.44 18.46
N LYS A 50 3.55 3.02 19.58
CA LYS A 50 5.00 2.81 19.73
C LYS A 50 5.51 1.69 18.82
N GLU A 51 4.81 0.56 18.72
CA GLU A 51 5.20 -0.55 17.84
C GLU A 51 5.21 -0.12 16.36
N ILE A 52 4.18 0.60 15.91
CA ILE A 52 4.13 1.11 14.53
C ILE A 52 5.26 2.11 14.26
N ALA A 53 5.51 3.03 15.20
CA ALA A 53 6.60 4.01 15.09
C ALA A 53 7.96 3.30 15.01
N LEU A 54 8.20 2.30 15.86
CA LEU A 54 9.44 1.52 15.87
C LEU A 54 9.67 0.81 14.54
N ALA A 55 8.62 0.22 13.95
CA ALA A 55 8.71 -0.49 12.67
C ALA A 55 9.25 0.39 11.53
N ILE A 56 8.89 1.68 11.52
CA ILE A 56 9.34 2.63 10.48
C ILE A 56 10.48 3.56 10.92
N GLY A 57 10.95 3.46 12.17
CA GLY A 57 12.01 4.31 12.73
C GLY A 57 11.57 5.76 12.97
N ALA A 58 10.33 5.94 13.44
CA ALA A 58 9.72 7.22 13.82
C ALA A 58 9.59 7.36 15.34
N ASP A 59 9.23 8.55 15.79
CA ASP A 59 8.78 8.80 17.15
C ASP A 59 7.27 8.51 17.25
N SER A 60 6.80 7.95 18.39
CA SER A 60 5.37 7.62 18.56
C SER A 60 4.45 8.83 18.36
N GLY A 61 4.89 10.01 18.79
CA GLY A 61 4.15 11.27 18.59
C GLY A 61 3.96 11.70 17.13
N GLU A 62 4.62 11.05 16.18
CA GLU A 62 4.52 11.30 14.74
C GLU A 62 3.49 10.36 14.04
N ILE A 63 2.89 9.42 14.78
CA ILE A 63 1.88 8.48 14.25
C ILE A 63 0.47 9.01 14.55
N THR A 64 -0.38 9.00 13.53
CA THR A 64 -1.82 9.31 13.63
C THR A 64 -2.61 8.13 13.10
N PHE A 65 -3.50 7.55 13.91
CA PHE A 65 -4.35 6.44 13.50
C PHE A 65 -5.47 6.89 12.55
N THR A 66 -5.79 6.03 11.59
CA THR A 66 -6.84 6.21 10.59
C THR A 66 -7.61 4.90 10.43
N SER A 67 -8.69 4.91 9.65
CA SER A 67 -9.47 3.69 9.35
C SER A 67 -8.80 2.78 8.30
N GLY A 68 -7.67 3.19 7.73
CA GLY A 68 -6.94 2.42 6.72
C GLY A 68 -6.13 3.31 5.78
N GLY A 69 -5.46 2.69 4.81
CA GLY A 69 -4.61 3.39 3.85
C GLY A 69 -5.34 4.48 3.05
N THR A 70 -6.60 4.25 2.69
CA THR A 70 -7.40 5.24 1.94
C THR A 70 -7.61 6.52 2.73
N GLU A 71 -8.00 6.44 4.00
CA GLU A 71 -8.15 7.61 4.84
C GLU A 71 -6.81 8.30 5.09
N ALA A 72 -5.75 7.54 5.34
CA ALA A 72 -4.40 8.07 5.55
C ALA A 72 -3.88 8.82 4.31
N ASN A 73 -4.03 8.25 3.10
CA ASN A 73 -3.67 8.90 1.84
C ASN A 73 -4.48 10.17 1.59
N ASN A 74 -5.79 10.15 1.85
CA ASN A 74 -6.64 11.33 1.71
C ASN A 74 -6.25 12.43 2.71
N LEU A 75 -5.98 12.07 3.97
CA LEU A 75 -5.52 13.00 4.98
C LEU A 75 -4.17 13.62 4.59
N ALA A 76 -3.23 12.81 4.08
CA ALA A 76 -1.94 13.27 3.60
C ALA A 76 -2.06 14.23 2.41
N VAL A 77 -2.75 13.79 1.34
CA VAL A 77 -2.80 14.52 0.06
C VAL A 77 -3.60 15.83 0.21
N PHE A 78 -4.81 15.76 0.73
CA PHE A 78 -5.62 16.96 0.94
C PHE A 78 -5.06 17.83 2.05
N GLY A 79 -4.68 17.21 3.17
CA GLY A 79 -4.19 17.97 4.34
C GLY A 79 -2.94 18.78 4.02
N ALA A 80 -2.01 18.21 3.23
CA ALA A 80 -0.80 18.91 2.79
C ALA A 80 -1.09 20.00 1.75
N ALA A 81 -1.87 19.69 0.72
CA ALA A 81 -2.22 20.64 -0.33
C ALA A 81 -2.97 21.86 0.24
N GLU A 82 -4.02 21.60 1.03
CA GLU A 82 -4.83 22.67 1.64
C GLU A 82 -4.07 23.51 2.65
N ALA A 83 -3.12 22.93 3.40
CA ALA A 83 -2.29 23.71 4.34
C ALA A 83 -1.44 24.77 3.62
N LYS A 84 -1.15 24.58 2.33
CA LYS A 84 -0.36 25.50 1.49
C LYS A 84 -1.16 26.23 0.42
N ARG A 85 -2.47 26.07 0.35
CA ARG A 85 -3.35 26.58 -0.71
C ARG A 85 -3.19 28.06 -1.03
N ARG A 86 -2.81 28.87 -0.03
CA ARG A 86 -2.62 30.32 -0.22
C ARG A 86 -1.33 30.69 -0.94
N THR A 87 -0.34 29.80 -0.94
CA THR A 87 1.01 30.05 -1.46
C THR A 87 1.43 29.13 -2.57
N CYS A 88 0.86 27.92 -2.63
CA CYS A 88 1.24 26.88 -3.60
C CYS A 88 0.01 26.11 -4.03
N LYS A 89 -0.15 25.90 -5.35
CA LYS A 89 -1.29 25.19 -5.93
C LYS A 89 -0.89 24.04 -6.85
N ARG A 90 0.38 23.68 -6.94
CA ARG A 90 0.83 22.53 -7.74
C ARG A 90 1.01 21.31 -6.85
N VAL A 91 0.47 20.17 -7.30
CA VAL A 91 0.62 18.84 -6.69
C VAL A 91 1.20 17.90 -7.75
N ILE A 92 2.25 17.16 -7.40
CA ILE A 92 2.88 16.17 -8.26
C ILE A 92 2.63 14.80 -7.68
N ILE A 93 2.15 13.86 -8.50
CA ILE A 93 1.91 12.47 -8.13
C ILE A 93 2.49 11.53 -9.17
N SER A 94 2.78 10.28 -8.81
CA SER A 94 3.04 9.27 -9.83
C SER A 94 1.73 8.85 -10.54
N SER A 95 1.81 8.43 -11.80
CA SER A 95 0.63 7.93 -12.53
C SER A 95 0.25 6.50 -12.14
N VAL A 96 1.10 5.83 -11.35
CA VAL A 96 0.91 4.45 -10.89
C VAL A 96 0.47 4.34 -9.43
N GLU A 97 0.04 5.46 -8.83
CA GLU A 97 -0.49 5.51 -7.47
C GLU A 97 -1.73 4.62 -7.29
N HIS A 98 -1.98 4.24 -6.03
CA HIS A 98 -3.25 3.65 -5.65
C HIS A 98 -4.41 4.65 -5.89
N SER A 99 -5.62 4.12 -6.18
CA SER A 99 -6.82 4.93 -6.43
C SER A 99 -7.11 5.97 -5.35
N SER A 100 -6.77 5.70 -4.09
CA SER A 100 -6.96 6.65 -2.99
C SER A 100 -6.11 7.94 -3.11
N VAL A 101 -4.98 7.89 -3.83
CA VAL A 101 -4.15 9.06 -4.16
C VAL A 101 -4.61 9.67 -5.48
N LEU A 102 -4.89 8.84 -6.51
CA LEU A 102 -5.33 9.33 -7.83
C LEU A 102 -6.65 10.10 -7.77
N GLU A 103 -7.63 9.58 -7.05
CA GLU A 103 -8.95 10.24 -6.91
C GLU A 103 -8.86 11.48 -6.00
N ALA A 104 -8.01 11.44 -4.96
CA ALA A 104 -7.75 12.62 -4.14
C ALA A 104 -7.10 13.75 -4.98
N ALA A 105 -6.11 13.41 -5.80
CA ALA A 105 -5.46 14.37 -6.69
C ALA A 105 -6.42 14.92 -7.77
N LYS A 106 -7.29 14.05 -8.34
CA LYS A 106 -8.34 14.48 -9.26
C LYS A 106 -9.27 15.49 -8.60
N ARG A 107 -9.71 15.21 -7.37
CA ARG A 107 -10.55 16.16 -6.63
C ARG A 107 -9.83 17.48 -6.34
N LEU A 108 -8.53 17.47 -6.06
CA LEU A 108 -7.75 18.70 -5.93
C LEU A 108 -7.72 19.50 -7.24
N ALA A 109 -7.66 18.83 -8.40
CA ALA A 109 -7.74 19.50 -9.70
C ALA A 109 -9.12 20.21 -9.87
N ASP A 110 -10.22 19.56 -9.49
CA ASP A 110 -11.56 20.16 -9.49
C ASP A 110 -11.63 21.38 -8.54
N ASP A 111 -10.86 21.36 -7.45
CA ASP A 111 -10.76 22.45 -6.48
C ASP A 111 -9.73 23.54 -6.86
N GLY A 112 -9.20 23.50 -8.10
CA GLY A 112 -8.33 24.52 -8.70
C GLY A 112 -6.84 24.36 -8.41
N PHE A 113 -6.36 23.16 -8.04
CA PHE A 113 -4.94 22.84 -8.01
C PHE A 113 -4.47 22.36 -9.38
N GLU A 114 -3.23 22.65 -9.74
CA GLU A 114 -2.54 22.04 -10.87
C GLU A 114 -2.00 20.67 -10.46
N VAL A 115 -2.49 19.60 -11.07
CA VAL A 115 -2.03 18.23 -10.81
C VAL A 115 -1.16 17.73 -11.94
N VAL A 116 0.11 17.49 -11.63
CA VAL A 116 1.09 16.93 -12.56
C VAL A 116 1.26 15.43 -12.25
N ARG A 117 1.13 14.59 -13.29
CA ARG A 117 1.29 13.14 -13.19
C ARG A 117 2.60 12.72 -13.86
N ILE A 118 3.45 12.01 -13.12
CA ILE A 118 4.73 11.50 -13.64
C ILE A 118 4.55 10.04 -14.02
N SER A 119 4.84 9.70 -15.26
CA SER A 119 4.81 8.31 -15.73
C SER A 119 6.01 7.52 -15.23
N PRO A 120 5.87 6.21 -14.99
CA PRO A 120 7.01 5.34 -14.68
C PRO A 120 7.84 5.11 -15.96
N ALA A 121 9.08 4.66 -15.78
CA ALA A 121 9.89 4.05 -16.83
C ALA A 121 9.41 2.61 -17.14
N GLU A 122 10.06 1.92 -18.06
CA GLU A 122 9.71 0.56 -18.49
C GLU A 122 9.76 -0.47 -17.33
N ASP A 123 10.62 -0.24 -16.35
CA ASP A 123 10.72 -1.05 -15.12
C ASP A 123 9.60 -0.77 -14.10
N GLY A 124 8.66 0.11 -14.43
CA GLY A 124 7.55 0.50 -13.57
C GLY A 124 7.91 1.48 -12.46
N ALA A 125 9.17 1.91 -12.35
CA ALA A 125 9.63 2.88 -11.36
C ALA A 125 9.64 4.31 -11.92
N VAL A 126 9.30 5.28 -11.09
CA VAL A 126 9.35 6.70 -11.41
C VAL A 126 10.78 7.22 -11.28
N GLN A 127 11.26 7.98 -12.26
CA GLN A 127 12.62 8.48 -12.25
C GLN A 127 12.75 9.78 -11.43
N PRO A 128 13.77 9.88 -10.54
CA PRO A 128 14.02 11.08 -9.73
C PRO A 128 14.15 12.37 -10.55
N SER A 129 14.79 12.29 -11.73
CA SER A 129 14.96 13.41 -12.65
C SER A 129 13.64 14.00 -13.14
N ASP A 130 12.66 13.14 -13.45
CA ASP A 130 11.38 13.54 -14.01
C ASP A 130 10.50 14.22 -12.96
N VAL A 131 10.52 13.68 -11.72
CA VAL A 131 9.85 14.32 -10.59
C VAL A 131 10.48 15.69 -10.30
N ALA A 132 11.81 15.76 -10.23
CA ALA A 132 12.52 17.01 -9.96
C ALA A 132 12.30 18.07 -11.04
N ALA A 133 12.20 17.67 -12.30
CA ALA A 133 11.93 18.58 -13.42
C ALA A 133 10.53 19.22 -13.33
N ALA A 134 9.55 18.51 -12.75
CA ALA A 134 8.19 19.01 -12.55
C ALA A 134 8.06 19.97 -11.36
N VAL A 135 9.03 19.98 -10.42
CA VAL A 135 8.99 20.80 -9.20
C VAL A 135 9.22 22.27 -9.53
N THR A 136 8.35 23.14 -9.02
CA THR A 136 8.45 24.60 -9.12
C THR A 136 8.32 25.27 -7.75
N ALA A 137 8.43 26.59 -7.70
CA ALA A 137 8.17 27.37 -6.48
C ALA A 137 6.72 27.22 -5.99
N ASP A 138 5.77 26.91 -6.89
CA ASP A 138 4.34 26.72 -6.61
C ASP A 138 4.00 25.28 -6.18
N THR A 139 4.97 24.37 -6.08
CA THR A 139 4.73 22.98 -5.69
C THR A 139 4.49 22.86 -4.18
N SER A 140 3.32 22.36 -3.79
CA SER A 140 2.92 22.11 -2.40
C SER A 140 3.24 20.70 -1.91
N LEU A 141 3.02 19.71 -2.77
CA LEU A 141 3.10 18.27 -2.46
C LEU A 141 3.71 17.48 -3.62
N VAL A 142 4.57 16.53 -3.27
CA VAL A 142 4.98 15.41 -4.12
C VAL A 142 4.56 14.12 -3.44
N SER A 143 3.81 13.26 -4.14
CA SER A 143 3.38 11.95 -3.64
C SER A 143 3.79 10.85 -4.61
N VAL A 144 4.64 9.93 -4.13
CA VAL A 144 5.11 8.76 -4.90
C VAL A 144 5.06 7.54 -3.99
N MET A 145 4.31 6.51 -4.39
CA MET A 145 4.22 5.27 -3.62
C MET A 145 5.56 4.55 -3.57
N LEU A 146 5.87 3.89 -2.43
CA LEU A 146 7.14 3.19 -2.26
C LEU A 146 7.19 1.88 -3.06
N VAL A 147 6.11 1.10 -3.04
CA VAL A 147 5.99 -0.17 -3.78
C VAL A 147 4.65 -0.21 -4.49
N ASN A 148 4.68 -0.50 -5.78
CA ASN A 148 3.45 -0.63 -6.56
C ASN A 148 2.69 -1.91 -6.21
N ASN A 149 1.39 -1.78 -5.97
CA ASN A 149 0.51 -2.86 -5.51
C ASN A 149 0.13 -3.86 -6.60
N GLU A 150 0.39 -3.56 -7.89
CA GLU A 150 0.05 -4.42 -9.02
C GLU A 150 1.27 -5.16 -9.57
N THR A 151 2.41 -4.48 -9.72
CA THR A 151 3.62 -5.03 -10.33
C THR A 151 4.72 -5.36 -9.32
N GLY A 152 4.64 -4.81 -8.11
CA GLY A 152 5.72 -4.89 -7.12
C GLY A 152 6.90 -3.97 -7.41
N ALA A 153 6.85 -3.13 -8.45
CA ALA A 153 7.91 -2.17 -8.75
C ALA A 153 8.22 -1.29 -7.54
N VAL A 154 9.49 -1.13 -7.21
CA VAL A 154 9.97 -0.34 -6.08
C VAL A 154 10.45 1.00 -6.58
N ASN A 155 9.83 2.10 -6.12
CA ASN A 155 10.26 3.44 -6.47
C ASN A 155 11.45 3.88 -5.61
N PRO A 156 12.44 4.58 -6.18
CA PRO A 156 13.60 5.13 -5.46
C PRO A 156 13.19 6.41 -4.70
N VAL A 157 12.30 6.23 -3.69
CA VAL A 157 11.65 7.35 -2.97
C VAL A 157 12.66 8.26 -2.27
N ALA A 158 13.76 7.70 -1.73
CA ALA A 158 14.80 8.51 -1.08
C ALA A 158 15.46 9.47 -2.06
N GLU A 159 15.86 8.97 -3.21
CA GLU A 159 16.49 9.74 -4.31
C GLU A 159 15.51 10.75 -4.91
N ILE A 160 14.24 10.36 -5.05
CA ILE A 160 13.18 11.27 -5.52
C ILE A 160 13.03 12.43 -4.56
N PHE A 161 12.89 12.18 -3.25
CA PHE A 161 12.67 13.24 -2.27
C PHE A 161 13.91 14.12 -2.06
N GLU A 162 15.10 13.54 -2.18
CA GLU A 162 16.34 14.33 -2.22
C GLU A 162 16.35 15.29 -3.41
N ALA A 163 16.07 14.80 -4.62
CA ALA A 163 16.01 15.59 -5.85
C ALA A 163 14.93 16.69 -5.77
N VAL A 164 13.76 16.40 -5.19
CA VAL A 164 12.69 17.37 -4.92
C VAL A 164 13.19 18.48 -4.01
N ARG A 165 13.87 18.15 -2.90
CA ARG A 165 14.37 19.14 -1.92
C ARG A 165 15.47 20.02 -2.45
N LEU A 166 16.29 19.52 -3.38
CA LEU A 166 17.28 20.32 -4.09
C LEU A 166 16.63 21.41 -4.97
N ARG A 167 15.41 21.16 -5.47
CA ARG A 167 14.63 22.14 -6.26
C ARG A 167 13.81 23.09 -5.38
N ASN A 168 13.12 22.54 -4.38
CA ASN A 168 12.28 23.33 -3.47
C ASN A 168 12.18 22.62 -2.10
N ARG A 169 12.86 23.18 -1.09
CA ARG A 169 12.88 22.63 0.27
C ARG A 169 11.53 22.70 1.02
N ASN A 170 10.60 23.49 0.52
CA ASN A 170 9.31 23.70 1.15
C ASN A 170 8.25 22.69 0.70
N VAL A 171 8.52 21.85 -0.29
CA VAL A 171 7.60 20.82 -0.78
C VAL A 171 7.40 19.76 0.32
N ILE A 172 6.14 19.40 0.57
CA ILE A 172 5.82 18.25 1.43
C ILE A 172 5.98 16.97 0.61
N CYS A 173 6.74 16.00 1.12
CA CYS A 173 7.01 14.73 0.47
C CYS A 173 6.20 13.61 1.14
N HIS A 174 5.29 12.99 0.41
CA HIS A 174 4.43 11.90 0.84
C HIS A 174 4.75 10.61 0.10
N THR A 175 4.73 9.48 0.80
CA THR A 175 4.79 8.15 0.20
C THR A 175 3.70 7.22 0.75
N ASP A 176 2.98 6.55 -0.15
CA ASP A 176 2.16 5.40 0.21
C ASP A 176 3.08 4.18 0.36
N ALA A 177 3.27 3.73 1.60
CA ALA A 177 4.09 2.58 1.95
C ALA A 177 3.27 1.33 2.29
N VAL A 178 1.98 1.30 1.98
CA VAL A 178 1.04 0.21 2.32
C VAL A 178 1.55 -1.15 1.85
N GLN A 179 2.17 -1.24 0.68
CA GLN A 179 2.71 -2.50 0.17
C GLN A 179 4.13 -2.80 0.63
N ALA A 180 4.87 -1.78 1.13
CA ALA A 180 6.23 -1.92 1.61
C ALA A 180 6.30 -2.26 3.11
N PHE A 181 5.35 -1.75 3.91
CA PHE A 181 5.33 -1.87 5.35
C PHE A 181 5.34 -3.34 5.80
N GLY A 182 6.26 -3.69 6.70
CA GLY A 182 6.46 -5.06 7.18
C GLY A 182 7.03 -6.06 6.15
N LYS A 183 7.37 -5.60 4.93
CA LYS A 183 7.87 -6.43 3.82
C LYS A 183 9.23 -5.97 3.27
N LEU A 184 9.50 -4.67 3.31
CA LEU A 184 10.75 -4.05 2.90
C LEU A 184 11.38 -3.38 4.12
N ASP A 185 12.69 -3.57 4.32
CA ASP A 185 13.39 -2.84 5.38
C ASP A 185 13.65 -1.41 4.95
N PHE A 186 12.94 -0.48 5.56
CA PHE A 186 13.15 0.95 5.39
C PHE A 186 12.97 1.72 6.70
N LYS A 187 13.55 2.89 6.78
CA LYS A 187 13.32 3.84 7.88
C LYS A 187 12.90 5.17 7.30
N VAL A 188 11.81 5.72 7.81
CA VAL A 188 11.17 6.93 7.27
C VAL A 188 12.13 8.12 7.17
N LYS A 189 13.06 8.25 8.13
CA LYS A 189 14.09 9.31 8.12
C LYS A 189 15.07 9.14 6.96
N LYS A 190 15.41 7.88 6.58
CA LYS A 190 16.26 7.60 5.41
C LYS A 190 15.54 7.85 4.08
N LEU A 191 14.23 7.60 4.03
CA LEU A 191 13.41 7.93 2.86
C LEU A 191 13.26 9.45 2.65
N GLY A 192 13.50 10.25 3.68
CA GLY A 192 13.27 11.70 3.62
C GLY A 192 11.80 12.09 3.51
N ALA A 193 10.87 11.19 3.83
CA ALA A 193 9.44 11.47 3.77
C ALA A 193 9.00 12.40 4.91
N ASP A 194 8.06 13.30 4.60
CA ASP A 194 7.36 14.13 5.58
C ASP A 194 6.04 13.48 6.03
N LEU A 195 5.42 12.71 5.13
CA LEU A 195 4.19 11.95 5.35
C LEU A 195 4.38 10.53 4.80
N LEU A 196 3.91 9.51 5.53
CA LEU A 196 3.97 8.12 5.09
C LEU A 196 2.72 7.37 5.54
N THR A 197 2.08 6.69 4.59
CA THR A 197 0.84 5.92 4.80
C THR A 197 1.11 4.44 4.99
N VAL A 198 0.49 3.81 5.99
CA VAL A 198 0.47 2.36 6.21
C VAL A 198 -0.95 1.84 6.49
N SER A 199 -1.18 0.55 6.27
CA SER A 199 -2.49 -0.09 6.48
C SER A 199 -2.35 -1.45 7.16
N ALA A 200 -3.15 -1.68 8.19
CA ALA A 200 -3.07 -2.84 9.05
C ALA A 200 -3.36 -4.17 8.33
N HIS A 201 -4.39 -4.20 7.48
CA HIS A 201 -4.83 -5.43 6.81
C HIS A 201 -3.88 -5.96 5.72
N LYS A 202 -2.78 -5.30 5.45
CA LYS A 202 -1.73 -5.76 4.53
C LYS A 202 -0.58 -6.48 5.26
N VAL A 203 -0.63 -6.49 6.59
CA VAL A 203 0.41 -7.04 7.47
C VAL A 203 -0.15 -7.92 8.58
N HIS A 204 -1.16 -8.71 8.25
CA HIS A 204 -1.79 -9.70 9.14
C HIS A 204 -2.50 -9.10 10.37
N ALA A 205 -2.99 -7.86 10.25
CA ALA A 205 -3.83 -7.20 11.25
C ALA A 205 -5.27 -6.98 10.74
N PRO A 206 -6.22 -6.60 11.59
CA PRO A 206 -7.62 -6.39 11.20
C PRO A 206 -7.79 -5.27 10.16
N LYS A 207 -8.84 -5.40 9.34
CA LYS A 207 -9.37 -4.31 8.50
C LYS A 207 -9.92 -3.19 9.39
N GLY A 208 -10.08 -1.99 8.83
CA GLY A 208 -10.64 -0.84 9.54
C GLY A 208 -9.62 -0.06 10.37
N CYS A 209 -8.32 -0.33 10.19
CA CYS A 209 -7.23 0.39 10.85
C CYS A 209 -6.07 0.66 9.87
N GLY A 210 -5.43 1.80 10.01
CA GLY A 210 -4.21 2.21 9.34
C GLY A 210 -3.56 3.35 10.12
N ALA A 211 -2.45 3.86 9.61
CA ALA A 211 -1.79 5.01 10.22
C ALA A 211 -1.15 5.91 9.17
N LEU A 212 -1.09 7.19 9.51
CA LEU A 212 -0.31 8.21 8.83
C LEU A 212 0.83 8.65 9.74
N TYR A 213 2.06 8.48 9.28
CA TYR A 213 3.21 9.16 9.84
C TYR A 213 3.21 10.62 9.39
N ILE A 214 3.39 11.52 10.34
CA ILE A 214 3.50 12.97 10.10
C ILE A 214 4.76 13.45 10.81
N LYS A 215 5.77 13.81 10.04
CA LYS A 215 7.04 14.31 10.57
C LYS A 215 6.83 15.50 11.48
N LYS A 216 7.49 15.52 12.62
CA LYS A 216 7.45 16.64 13.57
C LYS A 216 7.75 17.96 12.87
N GLY A 217 6.86 18.95 13.06
CA GLY A 217 6.95 20.27 12.43
C GLY A 217 6.25 20.38 11.07
N VAL A 218 5.84 19.29 10.45
CA VAL A 218 5.03 19.33 9.23
C VAL A 218 3.58 19.62 9.60
N ARG A 219 3.00 20.63 8.94
CA ARG A 219 1.61 21.03 9.15
C ARG A 219 0.73 20.52 8.02
N ILE A 220 -0.32 19.79 8.39
CA ILE A 220 -1.42 19.41 7.50
C ILE A 220 -2.75 19.87 8.11
N LEU A 221 -3.79 19.96 7.29
CA LEU A 221 -5.15 20.27 7.76
C LEU A 221 -5.96 18.98 7.94
N PRO A 222 -6.83 18.90 8.96
CA PRO A 222 -7.72 17.76 9.14
C PRO A 222 -8.75 17.67 8.01
N ARG A 223 -9.26 16.46 7.75
CA ARG A 223 -10.36 16.19 6.80
C ARG A 223 -11.69 15.95 7.51
N GLN A 224 -11.64 15.68 8.79
CA GLN A 224 -12.80 15.48 9.66
C GLN A 224 -12.72 16.45 10.84
N TYR A 225 -13.87 16.80 11.40
CA TYR A 225 -13.97 17.72 12.51
C TYR A 225 -14.76 17.07 13.65
N GLY A 226 -14.35 17.25 14.90
CA GLY A 226 -14.97 16.64 16.07
C GLY A 226 -14.18 16.88 17.35
N GLY A 227 -14.00 15.83 18.17
CA GLY A 227 -13.27 15.84 19.42
C GLY A 227 -11.76 16.02 19.27
N GLU A 228 -11.03 15.75 20.35
CA GLU A 228 -9.58 16.00 20.45
C GLU A 228 -8.72 14.79 20.05
N GLN A 229 -9.36 13.65 19.71
CA GLN A 229 -8.67 12.43 19.33
C GLN A 229 -7.66 12.68 18.22
N GLU A 230 -6.56 11.92 18.26
CA GLU A 230 -5.45 12.05 17.30
C GLU A 230 -5.02 13.51 17.09
N LYS A 231 -4.94 14.29 18.17
CA LYS A 231 -4.52 15.70 18.15
C LYS A 231 -5.40 16.58 17.24
N ARG A 232 -6.70 16.27 17.15
CA ARG A 232 -7.69 16.93 16.27
C ARG A 232 -7.45 16.75 14.78
N LEU A 233 -6.51 15.89 14.39
CA LEU A 233 -6.27 15.56 12.98
C LEU A 233 -7.24 14.48 12.48
N ARG A 234 -7.59 13.55 13.35
CA ARG A 234 -8.55 12.47 13.05
C ARG A 234 -9.45 12.24 14.29
N PRO A 235 -10.45 13.12 14.52
CA PRO A 235 -11.37 12.98 15.64
C PRO A 235 -12.28 11.73 15.49
N GLY A 236 -12.89 11.35 16.60
CA GLY A 236 -13.75 10.18 16.74
C GLY A 236 -13.08 9.08 17.56
N THR A 237 -13.89 8.37 18.36
CA THR A 237 -13.40 7.29 19.23
C THR A 237 -12.55 6.31 18.47
N GLU A 238 -11.38 6.04 18.99
CA GLU A 238 -10.38 5.17 18.36
C GLU A 238 -10.87 3.70 18.34
N PRO A 239 -10.75 2.98 17.23
CA PRO A 239 -11.08 1.55 17.14
C PRO A 239 -10.02 0.70 17.86
N LEU A 240 -9.94 0.83 19.17
CA LEU A 240 -8.86 0.29 20.01
C LEU A 240 -8.59 -1.21 19.78
N PRO A 241 -9.60 -2.10 19.59
CA PRO A 241 -9.32 -3.50 19.29
C PRO A 241 -8.49 -3.70 18.03
N ALA A 242 -8.79 -2.96 16.96
CA ALA A 242 -8.05 -3.05 15.71
C ALA A 242 -6.66 -2.40 15.81
N ILE A 243 -6.55 -1.30 16.55
CA ILE A 243 -5.28 -0.60 16.80
C ILE A 243 -4.33 -1.47 17.63
N ALA A 244 -4.79 -2.04 18.73
CA ALA A 244 -3.97 -2.92 19.57
C ALA A 244 -3.50 -4.17 18.80
N ALA A 245 -4.40 -4.79 18.02
CA ALA A 245 -4.05 -5.90 17.13
C ALA A 245 -3.05 -5.50 16.04
N PHE A 246 -3.11 -4.26 15.54
CA PHE A 246 -2.14 -3.75 14.58
C PHE A 246 -0.75 -3.61 15.23
N GLY A 247 -0.65 -3.11 16.46
CA GLY A 247 0.60 -3.07 17.23
C GLY A 247 1.21 -4.46 17.40
N VAL A 248 0.40 -5.46 17.77
CA VAL A 248 0.85 -6.87 17.88
C VAL A 248 1.36 -7.39 16.54
N ALA A 249 0.65 -7.17 15.44
CA ALA A 249 1.12 -7.60 14.13
C ALA A 249 2.46 -6.95 13.75
N CYS A 250 2.71 -5.70 14.15
CA CYS A 250 4.00 -5.03 13.93
C CYS A 250 5.13 -5.65 14.74
N SER A 251 4.89 -6.07 15.99
CA SER A 251 5.89 -6.74 16.82
C SER A 251 6.29 -8.13 16.32
N GLU A 252 5.46 -8.75 15.43
CA GLU A 252 5.74 -10.04 14.79
C GLU A 252 6.57 -9.92 13.48
N PHE A 253 7.04 -8.72 13.11
CA PHE A 253 7.78 -8.55 11.86
C PHE A 253 9.16 -9.22 11.90
N ASP A 254 9.33 -10.22 11.05
CA ASP A 254 10.62 -10.76 10.63
C ASP A 254 10.82 -10.42 9.14
N ILE A 255 11.21 -9.16 8.87
CA ILE A 255 11.33 -8.67 7.48
C ILE A 255 12.37 -9.47 6.71
N ALA A 256 13.54 -9.74 7.31
CA ALA A 256 14.64 -10.42 6.62
C ALA A 256 14.30 -11.89 6.31
N GLY A 257 13.82 -12.65 7.31
CA GLY A 257 13.47 -14.05 7.14
C GLY A 257 12.30 -14.24 6.16
N ASN A 258 11.23 -13.43 6.33
CA ASN A 258 10.08 -13.51 5.43
C ASN A 258 10.43 -13.07 3.99
N LEU A 259 11.30 -12.06 3.81
CA LEU A 259 11.74 -11.63 2.48
C LEU A 259 12.55 -12.72 1.78
N ALA A 260 13.44 -13.41 2.50
CA ALA A 260 14.21 -14.53 1.96
C ALA A 260 13.30 -15.67 1.48
N LEU A 261 12.35 -16.09 2.32
CA LEU A 261 11.36 -17.12 1.97
C LEU A 261 10.53 -16.73 0.75
N VAL A 262 9.96 -15.51 0.75
CA VAL A 262 9.09 -15.06 -0.34
C VAL A 262 9.89 -14.84 -1.63
N LYS A 263 11.17 -14.47 -1.55
CA LYS A 263 12.05 -14.38 -2.72
C LYS A 263 12.26 -15.76 -3.37
N GLU A 264 12.44 -16.83 -2.58
CA GLU A 264 12.52 -18.20 -3.09
C GLU A 264 11.20 -18.60 -3.77
N LEU A 265 10.05 -18.35 -3.13
CA LEU A 265 8.73 -18.64 -3.69
C LEU A 265 8.47 -17.87 -4.99
N ASN A 266 8.80 -16.58 -5.03
CA ASN A 266 8.64 -15.76 -6.24
C ASN A 266 9.53 -16.28 -7.38
N GLY A 267 10.79 -16.63 -7.08
CA GLY A 267 11.71 -17.23 -8.06
C GLY A 267 11.14 -18.52 -8.65
N TYR A 268 10.66 -19.42 -7.79
CA TYR A 268 10.00 -20.66 -8.20
C TYR A 268 8.74 -20.41 -9.05
N ALA A 269 7.92 -19.41 -8.64
CA ALA A 269 6.72 -19.06 -9.41
C ALA A 269 7.08 -18.51 -10.81
N ARG A 270 8.10 -17.66 -10.92
CA ARG A 270 8.58 -17.15 -12.21
C ARG A 270 9.04 -18.30 -13.13
N GLU A 271 9.83 -19.22 -12.61
CA GLU A 271 10.31 -20.38 -13.36
C GLU A 271 9.13 -21.25 -13.84
N ARG A 272 8.22 -21.63 -12.94
CA ARG A 272 7.07 -22.50 -13.27
C ARG A 272 6.10 -21.86 -14.26
N LEU A 273 5.79 -20.57 -14.09
CA LEU A 273 4.83 -19.86 -14.93
C LEU A 273 5.38 -19.55 -16.32
N LEU A 274 6.67 -19.28 -16.46
CA LEU A 274 7.30 -19.06 -17.78
C LEU A 274 7.41 -20.31 -18.62
N GLN A 275 7.25 -21.52 -18.05
CA GLN A 275 7.15 -22.77 -18.82
C GLN A 275 5.80 -22.93 -19.52
N ILE A 276 4.81 -22.11 -19.20
CA ILE A 276 3.47 -22.16 -19.80
C ILE A 276 3.46 -21.26 -21.04
N ASP A 277 3.18 -21.85 -22.21
CA ASP A 277 3.11 -21.09 -23.46
C ASP A 277 2.08 -19.96 -23.39
N GLY A 278 2.46 -18.79 -23.85
CA GLY A 278 1.64 -17.57 -23.82
C GLY A 278 1.63 -16.80 -22.48
N VAL A 279 2.32 -17.26 -21.44
CA VAL A 279 2.50 -16.47 -20.20
C VAL A 279 3.72 -15.55 -20.34
N VAL A 280 3.53 -14.27 -19.95
CA VAL A 280 4.62 -13.26 -19.91
C VAL A 280 4.61 -12.54 -18.58
N LEU A 281 5.80 -12.17 -18.10
CA LEU A 281 5.94 -11.39 -16.85
C LEU A 281 5.70 -9.91 -17.11
N ASN A 282 4.99 -9.25 -16.18
CA ASN A 282 4.80 -7.81 -16.15
C ASN A 282 5.58 -7.16 -14.99
N SER A 283 5.82 -7.92 -13.92
CA SER A 283 6.66 -7.45 -12.81
C SER A 283 8.11 -7.33 -13.24
N PRO A 284 8.78 -6.21 -12.93
CA PRO A 284 10.22 -6.07 -13.19
C PRO A 284 11.03 -7.09 -12.39
N GLU A 285 12.29 -7.27 -12.79
CA GLU A 285 13.17 -8.25 -12.17
C GLU A 285 13.51 -7.89 -10.72
N ASN A 286 13.66 -6.60 -10.45
CA ASN A 286 13.95 -6.02 -9.13
C ASN A 286 12.68 -5.67 -8.32
N ALA A 287 11.50 -6.17 -8.71
CA ALA A 287 10.27 -5.98 -7.95
C ALA A 287 10.36 -6.54 -6.53
N LEU A 288 9.58 -5.97 -5.60
CA LEU A 288 9.41 -6.57 -4.28
C LEU A 288 8.81 -7.98 -4.43
N PRO A 289 9.47 -9.05 -3.95
CA PRO A 289 9.08 -10.43 -4.25
C PRO A 289 7.68 -10.84 -3.78
N TYR A 290 7.08 -10.07 -2.89
CA TYR A 290 5.70 -10.30 -2.44
C TYR A 290 4.64 -10.13 -3.52
N VAL A 291 4.98 -9.54 -4.67
CA VAL A 291 4.07 -9.30 -5.78
C VAL A 291 4.67 -9.81 -7.08
N LEU A 292 3.91 -10.60 -7.81
CA LEU A 292 4.23 -11.05 -9.15
C LEU A 292 3.03 -10.77 -10.05
N ASN A 293 3.25 -10.05 -11.14
CA ASN A 293 2.24 -9.77 -12.15
C ASN A 293 2.63 -10.48 -13.46
N ILE A 294 1.69 -11.21 -14.03
CA ILE A 294 1.84 -11.90 -15.30
C ILE A 294 0.69 -11.54 -16.22
N SER A 295 0.85 -11.75 -17.51
CA SER A 295 -0.27 -11.83 -18.46
C SER A 295 -0.39 -13.25 -18.99
N ALA A 296 -1.61 -13.80 -18.98
CA ALA A 296 -1.89 -15.20 -19.31
C ALA A 296 -2.55 -15.29 -20.69
N GLY A 297 -1.75 -15.23 -21.75
CA GLY A 297 -2.17 -15.45 -23.12
C GLY A 297 -3.26 -14.49 -23.62
N ARG A 298 -4.31 -15.06 -24.25
CA ARG A 298 -5.46 -14.32 -24.82
C ARG A 298 -6.74 -14.45 -23.99
N VAL A 299 -6.67 -15.11 -22.84
CA VAL A 299 -7.82 -15.25 -21.94
C VAL A 299 -7.93 -13.99 -21.08
N ARG A 300 -9.13 -13.43 -20.96
CA ARG A 300 -9.37 -12.29 -20.09
C ARG A 300 -9.08 -12.66 -18.63
N SER A 301 -8.50 -11.73 -17.90
CA SER A 301 -8.17 -11.91 -16.48
C SER A 301 -9.38 -12.32 -15.64
N GLU A 302 -10.55 -11.70 -15.84
CA GLU A 302 -11.78 -12.06 -15.13
C GLU A 302 -12.23 -13.49 -15.40
N THR A 303 -12.16 -13.94 -16.65
CA THR A 303 -12.51 -15.33 -17.03
C THR A 303 -11.55 -16.33 -16.37
N MET A 304 -10.25 -16.03 -16.41
CA MET A 304 -9.24 -16.86 -15.74
C MET A 304 -9.40 -16.88 -14.23
N LEU A 305 -9.75 -15.73 -13.60
CA LEU A 305 -10.02 -15.65 -12.17
C LEU A 305 -11.13 -16.62 -11.73
N HIS A 306 -12.29 -16.56 -12.39
CA HIS A 306 -13.41 -17.44 -12.06
C HIS A 306 -13.07 -18.92 -12.28
N PHE A 307 -12.31 -19.23 -13.34
CA PHE A 307 -11.84 -20.57 -13.59
C PHE A 307 -10.89 -21.10 -12.51
N LEU A 308 -10.01 -20.24 -11.98
CA LEU A 308 -9.11 -20.57 -10.87
C LEU A 308 -9.86 -20.68 -9.53
N GLU A 309 -10.84 -19.79 -9.29
CA GLU A 309 -11.67 -19.79 -8.09
C GLU A 309 -12.45 -21.10 -7.92
N GLU A 310 -13.00 -21.66 -9.02
CA GLU A 310 -13.65 -22.98 -9.01
C GLU A 310 -12.73 -24.11 -8.52
N ARG A 311 -11.40 -23.88 -8.54
CA ARG A 311 -10.33 -24.79 -8.09
C ARG A 311 -9.72 -24.36 -6.75
N GLU A 312 -10.40 -23.47 -6.04
CA GLU A 312 -9.94 -22.88 -4.77
C GLU A 312 -8.56 -22.18 -4.86
N ILE A 313 -8.22 -21.62 -6.04
CA ILE A 313 -7.00 -20.84 -6.28
C ILE A 313 -7.39 -19.36 -6.39
N TYR A 314 -6.95 -18.55 -5.45
CA TYR A 314 -7.34 -17.15 -5.32
C TYR A 314 -6.19 -16.22 -5.68
N VAL A 315 -6.35 -15.49 -6.78
CA VAL A 315 -5.45 -14.43 -7.28
C VAL A 315 -6.26 -13.18 -7.61
N SER A 316 -5.65 -12.13 -8.13
CA SER A 316 -6.35 -10.89 -8.50
C SER A 316 -6.11 -10.50 -9.96
N SER A 317 -7.04 -9.76 -10.57
CA SER A 317 -6.91 -9.18 -11.91
C SER A 317 -6.29 -7.77 -11.87
N GLY A 318 -5.04 -7.64 -11.43
CA GLY A 318 -4.38 -6.34 -11.37
C GLY A 318 -4.92 -5.45 -10.23
N SER A 319 -5.88 -4.55 -10.45
CA SER A 319 -6.47 -3.78 -9.36
C SER A 319 -7.80 -4.36 -8.90
N ALA A 320 -7.85 -4.86 -7.68
CA ALA A 320 -9.08 -5.34 -7.03
C ALA A 320 -10.21 -4.26 -6.96
N CYS A 321 -9.86 -2.98 -7.17
CA CYS A 321 -10.78 -1.85 -7.11
C CYS A 321 -11.39 -1.46 -8.46
N ALA A 322 -10.87 -1.97 -9.58
CA ALA A 322 -11.28 -1.54 -10.93
C ALA A 322 -12.16 -2.58 -11.65
N LYS A 323 -13.30 -2.94 -11.06
CA LYS A 323 -14.27 -3.90 -11.66
C LYS A 323 -14.34 -3.76 -13.19
N GLY A 324 -13.76 -4.72 -13.93
CA GLY A 324 -13.84 -4.81 -15.38
C GLY A 324 -13.07 -3.75 -16.20
N LYS A 325 -12.24 -2.91 -15.58
CA LYS A 325 -11.41 -1.94 -16.30
C LYS A 325 -9.95 -2.43 -16.39
N PRO A 326 -9.26 -2.21 -17.53
CA PRO A 326 -7.84 -2.52 -17.65
C PRO A 326 -7.01 -1.79 -16.58
N SER A 327 -5.90 -2.41 -16.17
CA SER A 327 -4.97 -1.82 -15.22
C SER A 327 -4.41 -0.49 -15.74
N HIS A 328 -4.61 0.58 -14.96
CA HIS A 328 -4.00 1.88 -15.27
C HIS A 328 -2.48 1.84 -15.12
N VAL A 329 -1.96 0.99 -14.22
CA VAL A 329 -0.53 0.81 -13.97
C VAL A 329 0.14 0.22 -15.22
N LEU A 330 -0.38 -0.90 -15.73
CA LEU A 330 0.16 -1.53 -16.94
C LEU A 330 0.01 -0.62 -18.17
N GLY A 331 -1.09 0.15 -18.25
CA GLY A 331 -1.26 1.18 -19.27
C GLY A 331 -0.21 2.29 -19.16
N ALA A 332 0.11 2.77 -17.95
CA ALA A 332 1.14 3.78 -17.71
C ALA A 332 2.57 3.28 -18.03
N MET A 333 2.80 1.95 -17.90
CA MET A 333 4.04 1.29 -18.32
C MET A 333 4.12 1.05 -19.83
N GLY A 334 3.11 1.46 -20.62
CA GLY A 334 3.10 1.33 -22.08
C GLY A 334 2.68 -0.04 -22.61
N TYR A 335 2.17 -0.95 -21.75
CA TYR A 335 1.71 -2.27 -22.21
C TYR A 335 0.41 -2.17 -23.03
N SER A 336 0.27 -3.06 -24.01
CA SER A 336 -0.92 -3.12 -24.85
C SER A 336 -2.17 -3.44 -24.03
N LYS A 337 -3.33 -2.98 -24.52
CA LYS A 337 -4.63 -3.26 -23.89
C LYS A 337 -4.88 -4.77 -23.72
N GLN A 338 -4.50 -5.58 -24.71
CA GLN A 338 -4.63 -7.04 -24.64
C GLN A 338 -3.78 -7.63 -23.51
N ARG A 339 -2.53 -7.18 -23.36
CA ARG A 339 -1.62 -7.61 -22.28
C ARG A 339 -2.17 -7.22 -20.92
N ALA A 340 -2.69 -6.00 -20.78
CA ALA A 340 -3.29 -5.52 -19.54
C ALA A 340 -4.62 -6.25 -19.20
N ASP A 341 -5.43 -6.63 -20.21
CA ASP A 341 -6.72 -7.32 -20.01
C ASP A 341 -6.57 -8.80 -19.58
N SER A 342 -5.42 -9.43 -19.89
CA SER A 342 -5.09 -10.79 -19.46
C SER A 342 -4.21 -10.85 -18.19
N ALA A 343 -3.99 -9.72 -17.53
CA ALA A 343 -3.06 -9.64 -16.41
C ALA A 343 -3.62 -10.24 -15.12
N LEU A 344 -2.81 -11.06 -14.46
CA LEU A 344 -3.07 -11.64 -13.15
C LEU A 344 -2.00 -11.17 -12.16
N ARG A 345 -2.44 -10.70 -11.00
CA ARG A 345 -1.55 -10.41 -9.88
C ARG A 345 -1.57 -11.57 -8.91
N ILE A 346 -0.41 -12.11 -8.65
CA ILE A 346 -0.13 -13.15 -7.66
C ILE A 346 0.58 -12.46 -6.51
N SER A 347 0.15 -12.67 -5.28
CA SER A 347 0.81 -12.04 -4.15
C SER A 347 0.97 -12.99 -2.96
N PHE A 348 2.19 -13.04 -2.48
CA PHE A 348 2.67 -14.00 -1.50
C PHE A 348 2.63 -13.46 -0.07
N SER A 349 2.68 -14.39 0.87
CA SER A 349 2.96 -14.16 2.29
C SER A 349 3.87 -15.27 2.80
N LYS A 350 4.31 -15.16 4.06
CA LYS A 350 5.09 -16.20 4.75
C LYS A 350 4.37 -17.55 4.91
N HIS A 351 3.06 -17.60 4.61
CA HIS A 351 2.24 -18.80 4.74
C HIS A 351 2.07 -19.56 3.44
N ASN A 352 2.55 -19.02 2.31
CA ASN A 352 2.48 -19.71 1.04
C ASN A 352 3.57 -20.78 0.90
N THR A 353 3.30 -21.77 0.05
CA THR A 353 4.18 -22.90 -0.23
C THR A 353 4.39 -23.12 -1.74
N LYS A 354 5.30 -24.01 -2.11
CA LYS A 354 5.52 -24.39 -3.53
C LYS A 354 4.30 -25.10 -4.11
N GLU A 355 3.54 -25.80 -3.29
CA GLU A 355 2.29 -26.47 -3.68
C GLU A 355 1.23 -25.47 -4.14
N ASP A 356 1.15 -24.28 -3.51
CA ASP A 356 0.26 -23.20 -3.97
C ASP A 356 0.62 -22.73 -5.39
N ILE A 357 1.92 -22.67 -5.67
CA ILE A 357 2.46 -22.23 -6.97
C ILE A 357 2.23 -23.31 -8.03
N ASP A 358 2.43 -24.58 -7.70
CA ASP A 358 2.18 -25.70 -8.61
C ASP A 358 0.69 -25.79 -8.97
N ALA A 359 -0.20 -25.64 -8.00
CA ALA A 359 -1.65 -25.59 -8.23
C ALA A 359 -2.02 -24.42 -9.16
N LEU A 360 -1.46 -23.22 -8.92
CA LEU A 360 -1.66 -22.06 -9.79
C LEU A 360 -1.17 -22.31 -11.21
N ALA A 361 0.04 -22.83 -11.38
CA ALA A 361 0.63 -23.11 -12.70
C ALA A 361 -0.20 -24.12 -13.49
N GLN A 362 -0.63 -25.22 -12.85
CA GLN A 362 -1.53 -26.21 -13.44
C GLN A 362 -2.88 -25.60 -13.83
N GLY A 363 -3.48 -24.76 -12.93
CA GLY A 363 -4.73 -24.08 -13.18
C GLY A 363 -4.66 -23.13 -14.37
N ILE A 364 -3.60 -22.33 -14.48
CA ILE A 364 -3.39 -21.41 -15.62
C ILE A 364 -3.20 -22.19 -16.92
N ALA A 365 -2.35 -23.24 -16.93
CA ALA A 365 -2.11 -24.06 -18.11
C ALA A 365 -3.41 -24.71 -18.62
N LEU A 366 -4.22 -25.28 -17.72
CA LEU A 366 -5.51 -25.85 -18.05
C LEU A 366 -6.50 -24.78 -18.56
N GLY A 367 -6.54 -23.62 -17.92
CA GLY A 367 -7.40 -22.50 -18.33
C GLY A 367 -7.06 -22.02 -19.75
N LEU A 368 -5.77 -21.92 -20.09
CA LEU A 368 -5.33 -21.53 -21.44
C LEU A 368 -5.69 -22.57 -22.52
N GLN A 369 -5.84 -23.84 -22.14
CA GLN A 369 -6.26 -24.90 -23.05
C GLN A 369 -7.77 -24.99 -23.26
N THR A 370 -8.56 -24.63 -22.24
CA THR A 370 -10.01 -24.92 -22.19
C THR A 370 -10.89 -23.70 -22.36
N LEU A 371 -10.41 -22.50 -22.00
CA LEU A 371 -11.19 -21.27 -22.06
C LEU A 371 -11.14 -20.63 -23.47
N ALA A 372 -12.20 -19.92 -23.81
CA ALA A 372 -12.28 -19.22 -25.09
C ALA A 372 -11.24 -18.08 -25.17
N HIS A 373 -10.51 -18.05 -26.26
CA HIS A 373 -9.58 -16.97 -26.59
C HIS A 373 -10.31 -15.82 -27.29
N ARG A 374 -9.85 -14.60 -27.04
CA ARG A 374 -10.25 -13.38 -27.79
C ARG A 374 -9.19 -12.95 -28.77
#